data_aa397b0df9971bd60a2a05233d781f41
#
_entry.id   aa397b0df9971bd60a2a05233d781f41
#
_cell.length_a   1.000
_cell.length_b   1.000
_cell.length_c   1.000
_cell.angle_alpha   90.00
_cell.angle_beta   90.00
_cell.angle_gamma   90.00
#
_symmetry.space_group_name_H-M   'P 1'
#
loop_
_entity.id
_entity.type
_entity.pdbx_description
1 polymer ?
#
loop_
_entity_poly.entity_id
_entity_poly.type
_entity_poly.pdbx_seq_one_letter_code
_entity_poly.pdbx_strand_id
1 'polypeptide(L)'
;MSEDSIKTSLPSVADEKGLSRPRTASDSGVGEIQDLSQLGYKPEMTKNRSMLTLLFQSLAIAAIPYGEGSPLMSAIYGGGQLSIFVGWIVVCILDECIALSLGELASRYPTSAGPYYWTFQLSSPKARTVLSFINAWTWLIGNWTITLSVNFGFASLIAGAVGMYHPDYVMTNWELLLIFYALVIATLFICALGNKFLPMVDTICAAFTAISILIILIALSVKADAGRHSASYALSHYDK
;
A
#
# COMPACT_ATOMS: atom_id res chain seq x y z
N MET A 1 54.91 3.68 -10.43
CA MET A 1 54.01 2.74 -11.10
C MET A 1 52.65 3.39 -11.02
N SER A 2 52.17 3.80 -12.14
CA SER A 2 51.30 4.91 -12.52
C SER A 2 49.88 4.87 -12.02
N GLU A 3 49.48 6.00 -11.48
CA GLU A 3 48.12 6.42 -11.08
C GLU A 3 47.25 6.88 -12.29
N ASP A 4 47.14 6.09 -13.34
CA ASP A 4 46.37 6.48 -14.52
C ASP A 4 45.59 5.32 -15.08
N SER A 5 44.47 4.94 -14.48
CA SER A 5 43.47 4.08 -15.13
C SER A 5 42.15 3.96 -14.36
N ILE A 6 41.55 5.03 -13.82
CA ILE A 6 40.12 5.04 -13.46
C ILE A 6 39.51 6.39 -13.91
N LYS A 7 39.49 6.63 -15.20
CA LYS A 7 38.52 7.54 -15.81
C LYS A 7 37.43 6.72 -16.47
N THR A 8 36.52 6.23 -15.65
CA THR A 8 35.27 5.63 -16.14
C THR A 8 34.36 6.77 -16.61
N SER A 9 34.19 6.85 -17.91
CA SER A 9 33.32 7.77 -18.65
C SER A 9 31.89 7.71 -18.12
N LEU A 10 31.48 8.78 -17.44
CA LEU A 10 30.07 9.12 -17.23
C LEU A 10 29.49 9.50 -18.61
N PRO A 11 28.36 8.92 -19.06
CA PRO A 11 27.69 9.40 -20.26
C PRO A 11 27.10 10.79 -19.97
N SER A 12 27.43 11.74 -20.83
CA SER A 12 26.95 13.11 -20.81
C SER A 12 25.44 13.16 -20.99
N VAL A 13 24.79 13.98 -20.17
CA VAL A 13 23.41 14.41 -20.32
C VAL A 13 23.30 15.28 -21.57
N ALA A 14 23.06 14.69 -22.72
CA ALA A 14 22.62 15.34 -23.94
C ALA A 14 22.11 14.31 -24.94
N ASP A 15 20.81 14.01 -24.85
CA ASP A 15 19.98 13.88 -26.07
C ASP A 15 18.48 13.91 -25.69
N GLU A 16 17.97 15.12 -25.65
CA GLU A 16 16.56 15.45 -25.49
C GLU A 16 15.89 15.54 -26.85
N LYS A 17 15.81 14.43 -27.60
CA LYS A 17 14.96 14.30 -28.79
C LYS A 17 14.58 12.86 -29.06
N GLY A 18 13.48 12.42 -28.45
CA GLY A 18 12.92 11.08 -28.71
C GLY A 18 11.57 10.83 -28.06
N LEU A 19 10.81 11.90 -27.85
CA LEU A 19 9.45 11.77 -27.34
C LEU A 19 8.47 11.80 -28.48
N SER A 20 7.97 10.64 -28.94
CA SER A 20 6.61 10.43 -29.47
C SER A 20 6.52 9.20 -30.36
N ARG A 21 6.18 8.05 -29.76
CA ARG A 21 5.41 7.01 -30.46
C ARG A 21 4.37 6.46 -29.47
N PRO A 22 3.08 6.35 -29.82
CA PRO A 22 2.11 5.66 -29.00
C PRO A 22 2.48 4.17 -28.92
N ARG A 23 2.77 3.67 -27.72
CA ARG A 23 3.16 2.28 -27.47
C ARG A 23 1.97 1.35 -27.71
N THR A 24 2.08 0.45 -28.65
CA THR A 24 1.16 -0.69 -28.80
C THR A 24 1.51 -1.77 -27.76
N ALA A 25 0.52 -2.53 -27.29
CA ALA A 25 0.65 -3.51 -26.21
C ALA A 25 1.70 -4.63 -26.44
N SER A 26 2.21 -4.78 -27.67
CA SER A 26 3.28 -5.72 -28.01
C SER A 26 4.70 -5.13 -27.87
N ASP A 27 4.80 -3.80 -27.74
CA ASP A 27 6.09 -3.08 -27.67
C ASP A 27 6.58 -2.87 -26.24
N SER A 28 5.72 -3.14 -25.24
CA SER A 28 6.01 -2.91 -23.83
C SER A 28 7.18 -3.75 -23.30
N GLY A 29 7.33 -4.98 -23.77
CA GLY A 29 8.39 -5.87 -23.31
C GLY A 29 9.81 -5.48 -23.79
N VAL A 30 9.91 -5.02 -25.03
CA VAL A 30 11.20 -4.65 -25.63
C VAL A 30 11.67 -3.28 -25.13
N GLY A 31 10.75 -2.33 -24.96
CA GLY A 31 11.05 -1.00 -24.43
C GLY A 31 11.52 -1.02 -22.97
N GLU A 32 10.92 -1.88 -22.14
CA GLU A 32 11.32 -2.03 -20.72
C GLU A 32 12.68 -2.70 -20.53
N ILE A 33 13.05 -3.64 -21.41
CA ILE A 33 14.39 -4.26 -21.39
C ILE A 33 15.45 -3.21 -21.76
N GLN A 34 15.16 -2.30 -22.69
CA GLN A 34 16.06 -1.22 -23.03
C GLN A 34 16.20 -0.19 -21.92
N ASP A 35 15.12 0.15 -21.20
CA ASP A 35 15.14 1.11 -20.09
C ASP A 35 15.98 0.58 -18.91
N LEU A 36 15.87 -0.71 -18.55
CA LEU A 36 16.68 -1.33 -17.50
C LEU A 36 18.16 -1.47 -17.90
N SER A 37 18.45 -1.76 -19.16
CA SER A 37 19.83 -1.84 -19.65
C SER A 37 20.52 -0.47 -19.67
N GLN A 38 19.77 0.61 -19.91
CA GLN A 38 20.26 1.99 -19.80
C GLN A 38 20.62 2.36 -18.36
N LEU A 39 19.94 1.77 -17.37
CA LEU A 39 20.24 1.92 -15.96
C LEU A 39 21.37 0.99 -15.48
N GLY A 40 21.94 0.17 -16.36
CA GLY A 40 23.03 -0.76 -16.04
C GLY A 40 22.59 -2.06 -15.38
N TYR A 41 21.28 -2.36 -15.33
CA TYR A 41 20.73 -3.58 -14.73
C TYR A 41 20.33 -4.61 -15.81
N LYS A 42 20.62 -5.89 -15.54
CA LYS A 42 20.06 -7.00 -16.32
C LYS A 42 18.71 -7.40 -15.75
N PRO A 43 17.67 -7.57 -16.59
CA PRO A 43 16.38 -8.05 -16.11
C PRO A 43 16.48 -9.53 -15.71
N GLU A 44 16.56 -9.79 -14.41
CA GLU A 44 16.62 -11.15 -13.85
C GLU A 44 15.25 -11.67 -13.40
N MET A 45 14.29 -10.78 -13.18
CA MET A 45 12.95 -11.13 -12.73
C MET A 45 11.98 -11.28 -13.91
N THR A 46 11.24 -12.37 -13.92
CA THR A 46 10.12 -12.56 -14.84
C THR A 46 8.90 -11.75 -14.38
N LYS A 47 8.33 -10.95 -15.29
CA LYS A 47 7.11 -10.18 -15.03
C LYS A 47 5.89 -11.09 -15.15
N ASN A 48 5.32 -11.50 -14.02
CA ASN A 48 4.18 -12.42 -13.97
C ASN A 48 2.84 -11.73 -13.71
N ARG A 49 2.79 -10.40 -13.59
CA ARG A 49 1.58 -9.65 -13.22
C ARG A 49 1.11 -8.76 -14.34
N SER A 50 -0.17 -8.90 -14.70
CA SER A 50 -0.85 -7.98 -15.63
C SER A 50 -1.29 -6.71 -14.89
N MET A 51 -1.69 -5.67 -15.64
CA MET A 51 -2.23 -4.43 -15.07
C MET A 51 -3.47 -4.69 -14.19
N LEU A 52 -4.36 -5.59 -14.60
CA LEU A 52 -5.54 -5.97 -13.80
C LEU A 52 -5.16 -6.68 -12.50
N THR A 53 -4.15 -7.55 -12.53
CA THR A 53 -3.67 -8.22 -11.30
C THR A 53 -3.05 -7.22 -10.32
N LEU A 54 -2.36 -6.19 -10.81
CA LEU A 54 -1.82 -5.11 -9.97
C LEU A 54 -2.95 -4.25 -9.38
N LEU A 55 -3.99 -3.95 -10.15
CA LEU A 55 -5.17 -3.26 -9.66
C LEU A 55 -5.86 -4.05 -8.54
N PHE A 56 -6.08 -5.36 -8.74
CA PHE A 56 -6.68 -6.21 -7.74
C PHE A 56 -5.80 -6.36 -6.50
N GLN A 57 -4.50 -6.43 -6.66
CA GLN A 57 -3.56 -6.41 -5.53
C GLN A 57 -3.68 -5.13 -4.72
N SER A 58 -3.74 -3.98 -5.38
CA SER A 58 -3.90 -2.67 -4.70
C SER A 58 -5.20 -2.62 -3.92
N LEU A 59 -6.31 -3.10 -4.51
CA LEU A 59 -7.60 -3.18 -3.84
C LEU A 59 -7.58 -4.15 -2.64
N ALA A 60 -6.90 -5.29 -2.78
CA ALA A 60 -6.77 -6.27 -1.69
C ALA A 60 -5.91 -5.72 -0.54
N ILE A 61 -4.81 -4.99 -0.85
CA ILE A 61 -3.94 -4.36 0.16
C ILE A 61 -4.68 -3.27 0.92
N ALA A 62 -5.54 -2.50 0.24
CA ALA A 62 -6.34 -1.45 0.88
C ALA A 62 -7.28 -1.99 1.97
N ALA A 63 -7.73 -3.26 1.84
CA ALA A 63 -8.55 -3.98 2.82
C ALA A 63 -9.64 -3.09 3.43
N ILE A 64 -10.39 -2.37 2.58
CA ILE A 64 -11.28 -1.25 2.94
C ILE A 64 -12.17 -1.54 4.16
N PRO A 65 -12.89 -2.67 4.27
CA PRO A 65 -13.75 -2.92 5.43
C PRO A 65 -13.00 -2.96 6.75
N TYR A 66 -11.77 -3.45 6.74
CA TYR A 66 -10.90 -3.51 7.90
C TYR A 66 -10.21 -2.17 8.17
N GLY A 67 -9.69 -1.54 7.12
CA GLY A 67 -8.98 -0.27 7.20
C GLY A 67 -9.84 0.87 7.71
N GLU A 68 -11.11 0.93 7.31
CA GLU A 68 -12.07 1.93 7.79
C GLU A 68 -12.64 1.58 9.17
N GLY A 69 -12.87 0.30 9.46
CA GLY A 69 -13.44 -0.15 10.73
C GLY A 69 -12.52 0.08 11.93
N SER A 70 -11.23 -0.12 11.76
CA SER A 70 -10.26 -0.01 12.86
C SER A 70 -10.13 1.41 13.45
N PRO A 71 -9.98 2.49 12.67
CA PRO A 71 -9.88 3.85 13.18
C PRO A 71 -11.24 4.53 13.44
N LEU A 72 -12.36 3.87 13.13
CA LEU A 72 -13.70 4.48 13.21
C LEU A 72 -14.01 5.07 14.59
N MET A 73 -13.63 4.39 15.66
CA MET A 73 -13.82 4.91 17.04
C MET A 73 -13.06 6.22 17.25
N SER A 74 -11.81 6.28 16.81
CA SER A 74 -11.00 7.52 16.91
C SER A 74 -11.60 8.65 16.09
N ALA A 75 -12.18 8.33 14.94
CA ALA A 75 -12.80 9.31 14.06
C ALA A 75 -14.12 9.86 14.64
N ILE A 76 -14.92 9.01 15.29
CA ILE A 76 -16.16 9.42 15.98
C ILE A 76 -15.83 10.38 17.14
N TYR A 77 -14.83 10.04 17.97
CA TYR A 77 -14.39 10.91 19.07
C TYR A 77 -13.65 12.17 18.58
N GLY A 78 -13.13 12.18 17.37
CA GLY A 78 -12.33 13.26 16.78
C GLY A 78 -13.14 14.37 16.11
N GLY A 79 -14.47 14.42 16.26
CA GLY A 79 -15.32 15.47 15.69
C GLY A 79 -16.52 14.96 14.89
N GLY A 80 -16.79 13.66 14.97
CA GLY A 80 -18.00 13.07 14.41
C GLY A 80 -18.01 12.97 12.88
N GLN A 81 -19.21 12.86 12.34
CA GLN A 81 -19.46 12.55 10.92
C GLN A 81 -18.92 13.61 9.95
N LEU A 82 -19.07 14.89 10.29
CA LEU A 82 -18.60 15.99 9.45
C LEU A 82 -17.07 15.96 9.29
N SER A 83 -16.36 15.76 10.41
CA SER A 83 -14.91 15.69 10.45
C SER A 83 -14.37 14.52 9.61
N ILE A 84 -15.03 13.37 9.68
CA ILE A 84 -14.69 12.18 8.87
C ILE A 84 -14.87 12.50 7.39
N PHE A 85 -16.04 13.00 6.99
CA PHE A 85 -16.38 13.21 5.58
C PHE A 85 -15.49 14.27 4.92
N VAL A 86 -15.35 15.44 5.54
CA VAL A 86 -14.53 16.53 4.99
C VAL A 86 -13.04 16.15 5.03
N GLY A 87 -12.58 15.58 6.16
CA GLY A 87 -11.20 15.12 6.29
C GLY A 87 -10.84 14.08 5.25
N TRP A 88 -11.73 13.13 4.97
CA TRP A 88 -11.53 12.11 3.96
C TRP A 88 -11.36 12.69 2.56
N ILE A 89 -12.20 13.67 2.16
CA ILE A 89 -12.09 14.33 0.85
C ILE A 89 -10.75 15.06 0.72
N VAL A 90 -10.34 15.81 1.76
CA VAL A 90 -9.07 16.54 1.74
C VAL A 90 -7.88 15.57 1.63
N VAL A 91 -7.88 14.50 2.41
CA VAL A 91 -6.83 13.48 2.37
C VAL A 91 -6.80 12.78 1.02
N CYS A 92 -7.94 12.42 0.44
CA CYS A 92 -8.00 11.82 -0.90
C CYS A 92 -7.32 12.69 -1.96
N ILE A 93 -7.55 14.01 -1.94
CA ILE A 93 -6.92 14.93 -2.91
C ILE A 93 -5.39 14.97 -2.70
N LEU A 94 -4.94 15.03 -1.46
CA LEU A 94 -3.51 15.05 -1.14
C LEU A 94 -2.83 13.73 -1.51
N ASP A 95 -3.45 12.61 -1.19
CA ASP A 95 -2.92 11.27 -1.51
C ASP A 95 -2.87 11.04 -3.02
N GLU A 96 -3.85 11.54 -3.78
CA GLU A 96 -3.83 11.43 -5.24
C GLU A 96 -2.65 12.21 -5.84
N CYS A 97 -2.32 13.39 -5.32
CA CYS A 97 -1.15 14.14 -5.74
C CYS A 97 0.16 13.36 -5.46
N ILE A 98 0.24 12.69 -4.32
CA ILE A 98 1.39 11.86 -3.97
C ILE A 98 1.45 10.63 -4.89
N ALA A 99 0.32 9.95 -5.11
CA ALA A 99 0.23 8.77 -5.96
C ALA A 99 0.67 9.08 -7.41
N LEU A 100 0.23 10.20 -7.98
CA LEU A 100 0.65 10.65 -9.31
C LEU A 100 2.17 10.89 -9.37
N SER A 101 2.73 11.55 -8.36
CA SER A 101 4.18 11.82 -8.28
C SER A 101 4.99 10.53 -8.17
N LEU A 102 4.55 9.58 -7.34
CA LEU A 102 5.19 8.27 -7.21
C LEU A 102 5.04 7.42 -8.48
N GLY A 103 3.89 7.52 -9.16
CA GLY A 103 3.65 6.86 -10.45
C GLY A 103 4.60 7.36 -11.54
N GLU A 104 4.86 8.66 -11.60
CA GLU A 104 5.83 9.25 -12.52
C GLU A 104 7.25 8.76 -12.23
N LEU A 105 7.65 8.74 -10.96
CA LEU A 105 8.96 8.23 -10.53
C LEU A 105 9.13 6.73 -10.84
N ALA A 106 8.10 5.93 -10.59
CA ALA A 106 8.10 4.51 -10.91
C ALA A 106 8.19 4.25 -12.41
N SER A 107 7.56 5.09 -13.23
CA SER A 107 7.66 5.02 -14.69
C SER A 107 9.05 5.40 -15.19
N ARG A 108 9.68 6.41 -14.58
CA ARG A 108 11.02 6.88 -14.97
C ARG A 108 12.13 5.96 -14.48
N TYR A 109 11.99 5.37 -13.32
CA TYR A 109 12.98 4.48 -12.68
C TYR A 109 12.34 3.15 -12.28
N PRO A 110 12.06 2.25 -13.24
CA PRO A 110 11.34 0.99 -12.98
C PRO A 110 12.26 -0.07 -12.34
N THR A 111 12.81 0.24 -11.17
CA THR A 111 13.69 -0.65 -10.43
C THR A 111 12.98 -1.26 -9.22
N SER A 112 13.33 -2.48 -8.84
CA SER A 112 12.83 -3.14 -7.63
C SER A 112 13.31 -2.47 -6.34
N ALA A 113 14.31 -1.60 -6.43
CA ALA A 113 14.83 -0.82 -5.33
C ALA A 113 13.84 0.24 -4.79
N GLY A 114 12.94 0.74 -5.65
CA GLY A 114 11.85 1.64 -5.23
C GLY A 114 12.31 2.98 -4.64
N PRO A 115 11.64 3.47 -3.56
CA PRO A 115 11.79 4.84 -3.07
C PRO A 115 13.21 5.25 -2.68
N TYR A 116 14.03 4.35 -2.12
CA TYR A 116 15.39 4.72 -1.73
C TYR A 116 16.28 4.97 -2.96
N TYR A 117 16.06 4.25 -4.07
CA TYR A 117 16.77 4.49 -5.32
C TYR A 117 16.33 5.81 -5.96
N TRP A 118 15.03 6.13 -5.93
CA TRP A 118 14.52 7.41 -6.41
C TRP A 118 15.13 8.58 -5.62
N THR A 119 15.22 8.43 -4.30
CA THR A 119 15.89 9.42 -3.44
C THR A 119 17.35 9.61 -3.83
N PHE A 120 18.05 8.53 -4.15
CA PHE A 120 19.44 8.60 -4.60
C PHE A 120 19.59 9.39 -5.91
N GLN A 121 18.69 9.17 -6.86
CA GLN A 121 18.72 9.81 -8.19
C GLN A 121 18.31 11.30 -8.15
N LEU A 122 17.36 11.65 -7.30
CA LEU A 122 16.81 13.00 -7.21
C LEU A 122 17.63 13.91 -6.29
N SER A 123 18.44 13.35 -5.40
CA SER A 123 19.18 14.13 -4.41
C SER A 123 20.49 14.69 -4.98
N SER A 124 20.95 15.78 -4.38
CA SER A 124 22.23 16.40 -4.75
C SER A 124 23.42 15.43 -4.54
N PRO A 125 24.50 15.51 -5.35
CA PRO A 125 25.64 14.59 -5.27
C PRO A 125 26.29 14.50 -3.88
N LYS A 126 26.22 15.56 -3.07
CA LYS A 126 26.80 15.60 -1.72
C LYS A 126 25.97 14.85 -0.68
N ALA A 127 24.64 14.83 -0.84
CA ALA A 127 23.71 14.29 0.17
C ALA A 127 23.06 12.96 -0.25
N ARG A 128 23.12 12.57 -1.53
CA ARG A 128 22.39 11.44 -2.10
C ARG A 128 22.57 10.12 -1.33
N THR A 129 23.79 9.81 -0.90
CA THR A 129 24.08 8.56 -0.19
C THR A 129 23.43 8.55 1.20
N VAL A 130 23.55 9.66 1.93
CA VAL A 130 22.98 9.77 3.28
C VAL A 130 21.46 9.77 3.24
N LEU A 131 20.86 10.55 2.34
CA LEU A 131 19.40 10.62 2.20
C LEU A 131 18.81 9.29 1.74
N SER A 132 19.43 8.61 0.79
CA SER A 132 19.01 7.30 0.34
C SER A 132 19.10 6.25 1.45
N PHE A 133 20.15 6.27 2.25
CA PHE A 133 20.31 5.38 3.39
C PHE A 133 19.24 5.61 4.46
N ILE A 134 19.00 6.87 4.84
CA ILE A 134 17.93 7.22 5.80
C ILE A 134 16.56 6.77 5.26
N ASN A 135 16.28 7.03 3.99
CA ASN A 135 15.01 6.63 3.37
C ASN A 135 14.84 5.11 3.35
N ALA A 136 15.90 4.35 3.05
CA ALA A 136 15.86 2.88 3.07
C ALA A 136 15.50 2.34 4.47
N TRP A 137 16.11 2.88 5.52
CA TRP A 137 15.79 2.49 6.90
C TRP A 137 14.37 2.91 7.30
N THR A 138 13.96 4.12 6.97
CA THR A 138 12.59 4.59 7.23
C THR A 138 11.55 3.71 6.53
N TRP A 139 11.81 3.34 5.28
CA TRP A 139 10.97 2.43 4.50
C TRP A 139 10.88 1.04 5.14
N LEU A 140 12.02 0.50 5.59
CA LEU A 140 12.07 -0.80 6.26
C LEU A 140 11.28 -0.81 7.56
N ILE A 141 11.51 0.19 8.43
CA ILE A 141 10.80 0.34 9.71
C ILE A 141 9.30 0.53 9.45
N GLY A 142 8.93 1.36 8.47
CA GLY A 142 7.53 1.56 8.08
C GLY A 142 6.83 0.26 7.70
N ASN A 143 7.46 -0.57 6.87
CA ASN A 143 6.89 -1.87 6.48
C ASN A 143 6.75 -2.84 7.66
N TRP A 144 7.72 -2.87 8.58
CA TRP A 144 7.61 -3.67 9.80
C TRP A 144 6.46 -3.21 10.69
N THR A 145 6.33 -1.90 10.87
CA THR A 145 5.26 -1.32 11.70
C THR A 145 3.88 -1.58 11.11
N ILE A 146 3.72 -1.45 9.78
CA ILE A 146 2.46 -1.79 9.09
C ILE A 146 2.12 -3.27 9.30
N THR A 147 3.07 -4.16 9.06
CA THR A 147 2.86 -5.60 9.24
C THR A 147 2.46 -5.95 10.67
N LEU A 148 3.12 -5.35 11.66
CA LEU A 148 2.79 -5.51 13.07
C LEU A 148 1.36 -5.03 13.36
N SER A 149 1.03 -3.82 12.91
CA SER A 149 -0.28 -3.19 13.14
C SER A 149 -1.43 -4.00 12.54
N VAL A 150 -1.29 -4.45 11.29
CA VAL A 150 -2.34 -5.22 10.61
C VAL A 150 -2.56 -6.58 11.29
N ASN A 151 -1.50 -7.30 11.62
CA ASN A 151 -1.63 -8.59 12.29
C ASN A 151 -2.21 -8.46 13.71
N PHE A 152 -1.79 -7.44 14.46
CA PHE A 152 -2.33 -7.19 15.80
C PHE A 152 -3.79 -6.75 15.77
N GLY A 153 -4.15 -5.89 14.82
CA GLY A 153 -5.53 -5.48 14.62
C GLY A 153 -6.43 -6.65 14.24
N PHE A 154 -5.95 -7.58 13.40
CA PHE A 154 -6.71 -8.78 13.05
C PHE A 154 -6.86 -9.75 14.24
N ALA A 155 -5.82 -9.89 15.07
CA ALA A 155 -5.92 -10.64 16.33
C ALA A 155 -6.98 -10.01 17.26
N SER A 156 -7.01 -8.69 17.38
CA SER A 156 -8.01 -7.95 18.16
C SER A 156 -9.42 -8.10 17.60
N LEU A 157 -9.57 -8.16 16.26
CA LEU A 157 -10.85 -8.44 15.62
C LEU A 157 -11.37 -9.84 15.96
N ILE A 158 -10.50 -10.86 15.97
CA ILE A 158 -10.85 -12.21 16.40
C ILE A 158 -11.29 -12.21 17.86
N ALA A 159 -10.54 -11.52 18.73
CA ALA A 159 -10.91 -11.39 20.15
C ALA A 159 -12.29 -10.74 20.32
N GLY A 160 -12.56 -9.66 19.59
CA GLY A 160 -13.86 -9.00 19.58
C GLY A 160 -15.00 -9.92 19.09
N ALA A 161 -14.75 -10.69 18.05
CA ALA A 161 -15.72 -11.66 17.54
C ALA A 161 -16.03 -12.76 18.56
N VAL A 162 -15.01 -13.29 19.24
CA VAL A 162 -15.21 -14.28 20.33
C VAL A 162 -16.04 -13.68 21.45
N GLY A 163 -15.77 -12.44 21.87
CA GLY A 163 -16.56 -11.74 22.91
C GLY A 163 -18.03 -11.50 22.55
N MET A 164 -18.33 -11.35 21.24
CA MET A 164 -19.74 -11.24 20.79
C MET A 164 -20.53 -12.56 20.94
N TYR A 165 -19.87 -13.69 20.72
CA TYR A 165 -20.53 -15.01 20.83
C TYR A 165 -20.48 -15.59 22.26
N HIS A 166 -19.49 -15.17 23.05
CA HIS A 166 -19.29 -15.63 24.43
C HIS A 166 -19.10 -14.40 25.35
N PRO A 167 -20.21 -13.72 25.76
CA PRO A 167 -20.13 -12.50 26.57
C PRO A 167 -19.46 -12.68 27.93
N ASP A 168 -19.51 -13.90 28.49
CA ASP A 168 -18.90 -14.24 29.79
C ASP A 168 -17.39 -14.51 29.69
N TYR A 169 -16.85 -14.61 28.47
CA TYR A 169 -15.44 -14.88 28.26
C TYR A 169 -14.68 -13.60 27.88
N VAL A 170 -13.80 -13.18 28.77
CA VAL A 170 -12.88 -12.06 28.53
C VAL A 170 -11.51 -12.63 28.17
N MET A 171 -11.13 -12.45 26.92
CA MET A 171 -9.82 -12.90 26.41
C MET A 171 -8.69 -12.18 27.17
N THR A 172 -7.72 -12.95 27.66
CA THR A 172 -6.55 -12.44 28.37
C THR A 172 -5.48 -11.92 27.39
N ASN A 173 -4.61 -11.01 27.83
CA ASN A 173 -3.57 -10.42 26.99
C ASN A 173 -2.60 -11.47 26.41
N TRP A 174 -2.34 -12.56 27.13
CA TRP A 174 -1.45 -13.60 26.63
C TRP A 174 -2.11 -14.46 25.54
N GLU A 175 -3.42 -14.69 25.61
CA GLU A 175 -4.18 -15.39 24.56
C GLU A 175 -4.23 -14.55 23.27
N LEU A 176 -4.45 -13.24 23.38
CA LEU A 176 -4.35 -12.32 22.28
C LEU A 176 -2.95 -12.36 21.64
N LEU A 177 -1.90 -12.42 22.45
CA LEU A 177 -0.52 -12.54 21.96
C LEU A 177 -0.27 -13.86 21.23
N LEU A 178 -0.83 -14.97 21.70
CA LEU A 178 -0.73 -16.26 21.01
C LEU A 178 -1.42 -16.24 19.66
N ILE A 179 -2.61 -15.65 19.57
CA ILE A 179 -3.32 -15.48 18.29
C ILE A 179 -2.48 -14.63 17.33
N PHE A 180 -1.92 -13.54 17.83
CA PHE A 180 -1.03 -12.69 17.04
C PHE A 180 0.18 -13.46 16.49
N TYR A 181 0.89 -14.24 17.33
CA TYR A 181 2.01 -15.05 16.84
C TYR A 181 1.57 -16.13 15.84
N ALA A 182 0.44 -16.76 16.05
CA ALA A 182 -0.10 -17.74 15.11
C ALA A 182 -0.38 -17.09 13.73
N LEU A 183 -0.94 -15.89 13.72
CA LEU A 183 -1.18 -15.12 12.49
C LEU A 183 0.13 -14.74 11.80
N VAL A 184 1.12 -14.25 12.53
CA VAL A 184 2.45 -13.90 11.97
C VAL A 184 3.13 -15.11 11.36
N ILE A 185 3.08 -16.25 12.03
CA ILE A 185 3.66 -17.51 11.51
C ILE A 185 2.90 -17.97 10.26
N ALA A 186 1.58 -17.94 10.28
CA ALA A 186 0.75 -18.32 9.13
C ALA A 186 1.04 -17.42 7.92
N THR A 187 1.09 -16.11 8.11
CA THR A 187 1.41 -15.16 7.04
C THR A 187 2.83 -15.35 6.51
N LEU A 188 3.81 -15.64 7.37
CA LEU A 188 5.17 -15.96 6.97
C LEU A 188 5.22 -17.20 6.06
N PHE A 189 4.53 -18.27 6.43
CA PHE A 189 4.46 -19.48 5.61
C PHE A 189 3.77 -19.22 4.27
N ILE A 190 2.67 -18.48 4.26
CA ILE A 190 1.96 -18.12 3.02
C ILE A 190 2.88 -17.29 2.11
N CYS A 191 3.59 -16.32 2.64
CA CYS A 191 4.49 -15.48 1.85
C CYS A 191 5.72 -16.23 1.36
N ALA A 192 6.32 -17.12 2.20
CA ALA A 192 7.53 -17.84 1.86
C ALA A 192 7.29 -18.96 0.83
N LEU A 193 6.22 -19.72 1.01
CA LEU A 193 5.90 -20.90 0.19
C LEU A 193 4.86 -20.64 -0.89
N GLY A 194 4.00 -19.65 -0.66
CA GLY A 194 2.81 -19.35 -1.49
C GLY A 194 3.04 -18.33 -2.61
N ASN A 195 4.26 -17.86 -2.86
CA ASN A 195 4.53 -16.78 -3.82
C ASN A 195 3.93 -17.05 -5.22
N LYS A 196 3.91 -18.30 -5.67
CA LYS A 196 3.31 -18.71 -6.94
C LYS A 196 1.78 -18.49 -6.97
N PHE A 197 1.12 -18.63 -5.83
CA PHE A 197 -0.33 -18.53 -5.69
C PHE A 197 -0.81 -17.12 -5.29
N LEU A 198 0.13 -16.22 -4.91
CA LEU A 198 -0.21 -14.86 -4.48
C LEU A 198 -1.13 -14.11 -5.47
N PRO A 199 -0.91 -14.11 -6.79
CA PRO A 199 -1.79 -13.41 -7.72
C PRO A 199 -3.23 -13.91 -7.72
N MET A 200 -3.42 -15.21 -7.50
CA MET A 200 -4.75 -15.82 -7.37
C MET A 200 -5.41 -15.41 -6.04
N VAL A 201 -4.65 -15.46 -4.95
CA VAL A 201 -5.11 -15.02 -3.62
C VAL A 201 -5.50 -13.55 -3.65
N ASP A 202 -4.69 -12.68 -4.24
CA ASP A 202 -4.97 -11.25 -4.39
C ASP A 202 -6.30 -11.01 -5.15
N THR A 203 -6.54 -11.77 -6.23
CA THR A 203 -7.79 -11.68 -7.01
C THR A 203 -9.01 -12.12 -6.19
N ILE A 204 -8.89 -13.20 -5.43
CA ILE A 204 -9.99 -13.69 -4.57
C ILE A 204 -10.25 -12.69 -3.44
N CYS A 205 -9.20 -12.16 -2.81
CA CYS A 205 -9.31 -11.13 -1.77
C CYS A 205 -9.95 -9.83 -2.30
N ALA A 206 -9.61 -9.41 -3.51
CA ALA A 206 -10.22 -8.24 -4.13
C ALA A 206 -11.72 -8.44 -4.39
N ALA A 207 -12.12 -9.60 -4.92
CA ALA A 207 -13.54 -9.95 -5.11
C ALA A 207 -14.28 -10.01 -3.77
N PHE A 208 -13.69 -10.64 -2.76
CA PHE A 208 -14.26 -10.70 -1.41
C PHE A 208 -14.42 -9.29 -0.81
N THR A 209 -13.44 -8.42 -0.95
CA THR A 209 -13.48 -7.03 -0.48
C THR A 209 -14.63 -6.27 -1.15
N ALA A 210 -14.77 -6.37 -2.47
CA ALA A 210 -15.85 -5.71 -3.20
C ALA A 210 -17.24 -6.19 -2.74
N ILE A 211 -17.42 -7.50 -2.57
CA ILE A 211 -18.66 -8.08 -2.07
C ILE A 211 -18.93 -7.64 -0.62
N SER A 212 -17.92 -7.64 0.24
CA SER A 212 -18.03 -7.20 1.63
C SER A 212 -18.47 -5.75 1.75
N ILE A 213 -17.94 -4.86 0.92
CA ILE A 213 -18.35 -3.44 0.87
C ILE A 213 -19.86 -3.34 0.54
N LEU A 214 -20.33 -4.07 -0.47
CA LEU A 214 -21.74 -4.06 -0.84
C LEU A 214 -22.63 -4.60 0.29
N ILE A 215 -22.22 -5.70 0.93
CA ILE A 215 -22.97 -6.28 2.06
C ILE A 215 -23.03 -5.29 3.22
N ILE A 216 -21.94 -4.65 3.59
CA ILE A 216 -21.89 -3.67 4.69
C ILE A 216 -22.77 -2.47 4.36
N LEU A 217 -22.70 -1.94 3.13
CA LEU A 217 -23.51 -0.81 2.69
C LEU A 217 -25.01 -1.12 2.79
N ILE A 218 -25.43 -2.31 2.34
CA ILE A 218 -26.82 -2.75 2.41
C ILE A 218 -27.23 -3.02 3.86
N ALA A 219 -26.41 -3.75 4.62
CA ALA A 219 -26.71 -4.12 6.01
C ALA A 219 -26.84 -2.87 6.91
N LEU A 220 -25.94 -1.92 6.82
CA LEU A 220 -26.04 -0.66 7.56
C LEU A 220 -27.27 0.16 7.16
N SER A 221 -27.60 0.16 5.86
CA SER A 221 -28.80 0.88 5.38
C SER A 221 -30.11 0.25 5.84
N VAL A 222 -30.18 -1.08 5.98
CA VAL A 222 -31.39 -1.81 6.37
C VAL A 222 -31.55 -1.90 7.88
N LYS A 223 -30.45 -2.06 8.61
CA LYS A 223 -30.41 -2.30 10.08
C LYS A 223 -30.25 -1.04 10.92
N ALA A 224 -30.43 0.14 10.35
CA ALA A 224 -30.34 1.41 11.08
C ALA A 224 -31.57 1.59 12.01
N ASP A 225 -31.58 0.91 13.16
CA ASP A 225 -32.69 0.95 14.15
C ASP A 225 -32.82 2.33 14.85
N ALA A 226 -31.70 3.09 14.95
CA ALA A 226 -31.69 4.44 15.52
C ALA A 226 -32.32 5.52 14.60
N GLY A 227 -32.80 5.15 13.42
CA GLY A 227 -33.30 6.06 12.41
C GLY A 227 -32.18 6.64 11.52
N ARG A 228 -32.60 7.34 10.47
CA ARG A 228 -31.69 8.01 9.54
C ARG A 228 -31.71 9.50 9.83
N HIS A 229 -30.57 10.07 10.15
CA HIS A 229 -30.43 11.51 10.21
C HIS A 229 -30.52 12.13 8.81
N SER A 230 -30.98 13.39 8.75
CA SER A 230 -31.02 14.13 7.49
C SER A 230 -29.61 14.42 6.97
N ALA A 231 -29.46 14.60 5.66
CA ALA A 231 -28.19 14.98 5.06
C ALA A 231 -27.64 16.30 5.64
N SER A 232 -28.51 17.23 6.02
CA SER A 232 -28.12 18.47 6.70
C SER A 232 -27.48 18.19 8.06
N TYR A 233 -28.00 17.27 8.85
CA TYR A 233 -27.40 16.87 10.12
C TYR A 233 -26.01 16.27 9.92
N ALA A 234 -25.87 15.34 8.98
CA ALA A 234 -24.59 14.68 8.69
C ALA A 234 -23.48 15.64 8.21
N LEU A 235 -23.87 16.75 7.54
CA LEU A 235 -22.93 17.72 6.96
C LEU A 235 -22.75 19.00 7.80
N SER A 236 -23.55 19.22 8.85
CA SER A 236 -23.47 20.43 9.67
C SER A 236 -23.22 20.17 11.16
N HIS A 237 -23.38 18.92 11.62
CA HIS A 237 -23.23 18.62 13.03
C HIS A 237 -21.78 18.23 13.35
N TYR A 238 -21.15 19.04 14.19
CA TYR A 238 -19.80 18.79 14.74
C TYR A 238 -19.92 18.42 16.21
N ASP A 239 -19.56 17.21 16.56
CA ASP A 239 -19.49 16.75 17.95
C ASP A 239 -18.19 17.27 18.58
N LYS A 240 -18.36 18.00 19.70
CA LYS A 240 -17.25 18.51 20.53
C LYS A 240 -16.88 17.52 21.60
#